data_c9cd7be3fb58fb4a3ba28efcb797de5a
#
_entry.id   c9cd7be3fb58fb4a3ba28efcb797de5a
#
_cell.length_a   1.000
_cell.length_b   1.000
_cell.length_c   1.000
_cell.angle_alpha   90.00
_cell.angle_beta   90.00
_cell.angle_gamma   90.00
#
_symmetry.space_group_name_H-M   'P 1'
#
loop_
_entity.id
_entity.type
_entity.pdbx_description
1 polymer ?
#
loop_
_entity_poly.entity_id
_entity_poly.type
_entity_poly.pdbx_seq_one_letter_code
_entity_poly.pdbx_strand_id
1 'polypeptide(L)'
;MTMKIVVAILLIAAIPVCAPAQKRSAGKVSKGNGVPNWDVTSSCRAAAKVAYTENASEREKSCMEGENRTREKLAADWSTFPAEERTRCIKSIEWFSPTYTELAACLEMYGDVRKARENAATPNKPQR
;
A
#
# COMPACT_ATOMS: atom_id res chain seq x y z
N MET A 1 4.31 46.85 53.68
CA MET A 1 4.27 46.67 52.22
C MET A 1 3.87 45.24 51.96
N THR A 2 2.60 44.97 51.67
CA THR A 2 2.01 43.65 51.48
C THR A 2 1.77 43.45 49.96
N MET A 3 2.59 42.59 49.35
CA MET A 3 2.51 42.27 47.94
C MET A 3 1.48 41.17 47.72
N LYS A 4 0.34 41.53 47.10
CA LYS A 4 -0.74 40.60 46.75
C LYS A 4 -0.36 39.88 45.47
N ILE A 5 -0.10 38.57 45.57
CA ILE A 5 0.14 37.68 44.43
C ILE A 5 -1.24 37.28 43.87
N VAL A 6 -1.54 37.74 42.65
CA VAL A 6 -2.74 37.32 41.89
C VAL A 6 -2.37 36.09 41.11
N VAL A 7 -2.89 34.94 41.54
CA VAL A 7 -2.77 33.67 40.80
C VAL A 7 -3.86 33.67 39.74
N ALA A 8 -3.44 33.85 38.46
CA ALA A 8 -4.34 33.69 37.32
C ALA A 8 -4.41 32.18 36.96
N ILE A 9 -5.56 31.58 37.23
CA ILE A 9 -5.85 30.19 36.82
C ILE A 9 -6.24 30.20 35.35
N LEU A 10 -5.37 29.73 34.47
CA LEU A 10 -5.65 29.47 33.06
C LEU A 10 -6.45 28.17 32.93
N LEU A 11 -7.75 28.28 32.68
CA LEU A 11 -8.63 27.19 32.27
C LEU A 11 -8.31 26.81 30.84
N ILE A 12 -7.54 25.71 30.64
CA ILE A 12 -7.32 25.09 29.34
C ILE A 12 -8.58 24.30 28.99
N ALA A 13 -9.43 24.86 28.12
CA ALA A 13 -10.57 24.16 27.56
C ALA A 13 -10.03 23.05 26.60
N ALA A 14 -10.17 21.80 27.00
CA ALA A 14 -9.92 20.65 26.16
C ALA A 14 -11.00 20.58 25.08
N ILE A 15 -10.64 20.94 23.84
CA ILE A 15 -11.51 20.78 22.67
C ILE A 15 -11.39 19.32 22.24
N PRO A 16 -12.46 18.50 22.21
CA PRO A 16 -12.41 17.19 21.64
C PRO A 16 -12.29 17.33 20.12
N VAL A 17 -11.11 17.02 19.57
CA VAL A 17 -10.91 16.88 18.13
C VAL A 17 -11.62 15.61 17.70
N CYS A 18 -12.87 15.77 17.25
CA CYS A 18 -13.61 14.70 16.58
C CYS A 18 -13.01 14.52 15.20
N ALA A 19 -12.03 13.62 15.06
CA ALA A 19 -11.51 13.24 13.75
C ALA A 19 -12.61 12.53 12.96
N PRO A 20 -12.96 12.98 11.73
CA PRO A 20 -13.92 12.26 10.90
C PRO A 20 -13.37 10.89 10.61
N ALA A 21 -14.10 9.85 11.00
CA ALA A 21 -13.81 8.48 10.64
C ALA A 21 -13.91 8.36 9.11
N GLN A 22 -12.76 8.39 8.42
CA GLN A 22 -12.68 8.11 6.99
C GLN A 22 -13.17 6.67 6.79
N LYS A 23 -14.35 6.53 6.18
CA LYS A 23 -14.85 5.25 5.69
C LYS A 23 -13.83 4.72 4.69
N ARG A 24 -12.98 3.79 5.14
CA ARG A 24 -12.11 3.03 4.26
C ARG A 24 -13.01 2.20 3.36
N SER A 25 -13.02 2.49 2.07
CA SER A 25 -13.58 1.61 1.05
C SER A 25 -12.76 0.32 1.06
N ALA A 26 -13.20 -0.66 1.83
CA ALA A 26 -12.73 -2.02 1.68
C ALA A 26 -13.17 -2.48 0.29
N GLY A 27 -12.25 -2.46 -0.68
CA GLY A 27 -12.48 -3.00 -2.00
C GLY A 27 -12.96 -4.43 -1.85
N LYS A 28 -14.12 -4.74 -2.43
CA LYS A 28 -14.68 -6.10 -2.42
C LYS A 28 -13.64 -7.03 -3.06
N VAL A 29 -13.00 -7.87 -2.25
CA VAL A 29 -12.17 -8.96 -2.76
C VAL A 29 -13.06 -9.84 -3.61
N SER A 30 -12.87 -9.79 -4.91
CA SER A 30 -13.49 -10.74 -5.81
C SER A 30 -12.96 -12.14 -5.44
N LYS A 31 -13.81 -13.03 -4.97
CA LYS A 31 -13.50 -14.45 -4.68
C LYS A 31 -13.22 -15.25 -5.97
N GLY A 32 -12.63 -14.62 -6.97
CA GLY A 32 -12.21 -15.25 -8.22
C GLY A 32 -10.73 -15.60 -8.20
N ASN A 33 -10.33 -16.61 -8.96
CA ASN A 33 -8.91 -17.02 -9.14
C ASN A 33 -8.05 -15.98 -9.86
N GLY A 34 -8.43 -14.71 -9.88
CA GLY A 34 -7.77 -13.63 -10.59
C GLY A 34 -7.19 -12.53 -9.68
N VAL A 35 -6.52 -11.57 -10.30
CA VAL A 35 -6.01 -10.35 -9.63
C VAL A 35 -7.15 -9.62 -8.93
N PRO A 36 -7.00 -9.18 -7.68
CA PRO A 36 -8.02 -8.41 -6.98
C PRO A 36 -8.45 -7.17 -7.76
N ASN A 37 -9.71 -6.75 -7.60
CA ASN A 37 -10.17 -5.50 -8.17
C ASN A 37 -10.18 -4.42 -7.09
N TRP A 38 -9.14 -3.59 -7.06
CA TRP A 38 -8.97 -2.50 -6.12
C TRP A 38 -9.23 -1.14 -6.77
N ASP A 39 -9.83 -0.22 -6.02
CA ASP A 39 -9.87 1.20 -6.38
C ASP A 39 -8.59 1.88 -5.86
N VAL A 40 -7.64 2.12 -6.74
CA VAL A 40 -6.36 2.76 -6.44
C VAL A 40 -6.39 4.28 -6.54
N THR A 41 -7.55 4.87 -6.86
CA THR A 41 -7.71 6.32 -7.07
C THR A 41 -7.30 7.12 -5.84
N SER A 42 -7.71 6.67 -4.65
CA SER A 42 -7.38 7.36 -3.40
C SER A 42 -5.89 7.33 -3.10
N SER A 43 -5.22 6.21 -3.37
CA SER A 43 -3.77 6.03 -3.20
C SER A 43 -2.99 6.91 -4.15
N CYS A 44 -3.34 6.93 -5.43
CA CYS A 44 -2.72 7.79 -6.44
C CYS A 44 -2.91 9.28 -6.15
N ARG A 45 -4.11 9.67 -5.69
CA ARG A 45 -4.38 11.05 -5.29
C ARG A 45 -3.58 11.47 -4.06
N ALA A 46 -3.44 10.60 -3.07
CA ALA A 46 -2.61 10.85 -1.90
C ALA A 46 -1.14 11.00 -2.28
N ALA A 47 -0.60 10.09 -3.09
CA ALA A 47 0.77 10.14 -3.58
C ALA A 47 1.06 11.41 -4.40
N ALA A 48 0.11 11.87 -5.22
CA ALA A 48 0.23 13.09 -6.00
C ALA A 48 0.35 14.36 -5.14
N LYS A 49 -0.29 14.38 -3.95
CA LYS A 49 -0.29 15.53 -3.04
C LYS A 49 0.99 15.67 -2.22
N VAL A 50 1.70 14.57 -1.97
CA VAL A 50 2.91 14.57 -1.12
C VAL A 50 4.10 15.23 -1.79
N ALA A 51 4.15 15.21 -3.12
CA ALA A 51 5.23 15.85 -3.83
C ALA A 51 4.88 17.34 -4.07
N TYR A 52 5.65 18.21 -3.49
CA TYR A 52 5.54 19.69 -3.52
C TYR A 52 5.76 20.32 -4.91
N THR A 53 5.12 19.82 -5.96
CA THR A 53 5.25 20.32 -7.33
C THR A 53 3.88 20.66 -7.91
N GLU A 54 3.85 21.61 -8.84
CA GLU A 54 2.64 22.25 -9.38
C GLU A 54 1.70 21.32 -10.19
N ASN A 55 2.12 20.08 -10.52
CA ASN A 55 1.38 19.18 -11.42
C ASN A 55 0.76 17.96 -10.71
N ALA A 56 0.04 18.17 -9.59
CA ALA A 56 -0.59 17.08 -8.86
C ALA A 56 -1.58 16.25 -9.71
N SER A 57 -2.34 16.90 -10.58
CA SER A 57 -3.30 16.22 -11.47
C SER A 57 -2.61 15.28 -12.48
N GLU A 58 -1.51 15.73 -13.07
CA GLU A 58 -0.74 14.93 -14.04
C GLU A 58 -0.09 13.73 -13.37
N ARG A 59 0.38 13.90 -12.12
CA ARG A 59 0.93 12.79 -11.33
C ARG A 59 -0.12 11.79 -10.89
N GLU A 60 -1.32 12.24 -10.50
CA GLU A 60 -2.43 11.34 -10.21
C GLU A 60 -2.74 10.49 -11.45
N LYS A 61 -2.83 11.11 -12.61
CA LYS A 61 -3.06 10.42 -13.89
C LYS A 61 -1.95 9.42 -14.20
N SER A 62 -0.69 9.83 -14.11
CA SER A 62 0.46 8.95 -14.36
C SER A 62 0.51 7.77 -13.39
N CYS A 63 0.18 8.00 -12.11
CA CYS A 63 0.05 6.93 -11.13
C CYS A 63 -1.04 5.93 -11.54
N MET A 64 -2.24 6.40 -11.88
CA MET A 64 -3.34 5.55 -12.31
C MET A 64 -2.98 4.70 -13.55
N GLU A 65 -2.30 5.29 -14.52
CA GLU A 65 -1.81 4.57 -15.70
C GLU A 65 -0.75 3.52 -15.33
N GLY A 66 0.13 3.84 -14.39
CA GLY A 66 1.12 2.90 -13.85
C GLY A 66 0.47 1.70 -13.16
N GLU A 67 -0.49 1.96 -12.29
CA GLU A 67 -1.25 0.92 -11.58
C GLU A 67 -2.02 0.01 -12.55
N ASN A 68 -2.66 0.57 -13.58
CA ASN A 68 -3.37 -0.21 -14.61
C ASN A 68 -2.40 -1.13 -15.38
N ARG A 69 -1.25 -0.62 -15.82
CA ARG A 69 -0.23 -1.45 -16.49
C ARG A 69 0.28 -2.57 -15.59
N THR A 70 0.49 -2.28 -14.31
CA THR A 70 0.93 -3.31 -13.34
C THR A 70 -0.14 -4.37 -13.13
N ARG A 71 -1.42 -3.97 -13.04
CA ARG A 71 -2.54 -4.89 -12.95
C ARG A 71 -2.62 -5.83 -14.15
N GLU A 72 -2.43 -5.30 -15.37
CA GLU A 72 -2.43 -6.09 -16.60
C GLU A 72 -1.30 -7.14 -16.62
N LYS A 73 -0.08 -6.75 -16.21
CA LYS A 73 1.05 -7.67 -16.06
C LYS A 73 0.76 -8.76 -15.02
N LEU A 74 0.26 -8.37 -13.86
CA LEU A 74 -0.15 -9.33 -12.84
C LEU A 74 -1.21 -10.30 -13.34
N ALA A 75 -2.18 -9.82 -14.14
CA ALA A 75 -3.22 -10.68 -14.70
C ALA A 75 -2.65 -11.70 -15.70
N ALA A 76 -1.68 -11.30 -16.53
CA ALA A 76 -1.00 -12.20 -17.46
C ALA A 76 -0.22 -13.30 -16.74
N ASP A 77 0.46 -12.97 -15.65
CA ASP A 77 1.34 -13.87 -14.92
C ASP A 77 0.68 -14.52 -13.69
N TRP A 78 -0.60 -14.25 -13.44
CA TRP A 78 -1.27 -14.61 -12.19
C TRP A 78 -1.18 -16.08 -11.81
N SER A 79 -1.31 -16.97 -12.78
CA SER A 79 -1.23 -18.41 -12.59
C SER A 79 0.18 -18.92 -12.24
N THR A 80 1.21 -18.14 -12.53
CA THR A 80 2.61 -18.52 -12.25
C THR A 80 2.97 -18.33 -10.78
N PHE A 81 2.24 -17.47 -10.07
CA PHE A 81 2.45 -17.27 -8.64
C PHE A 81 1.74 -18.35 -7.82
N PRO A 82 2.41 -18.97 -6.83
CA PRO A 82 1.78 -19.90 -5.91
C PRO A 82 0.58 -19.29 -5.19
N ALA A 83 -0.50 -20.06 -5.04
CA ALA A 83 -1.75 -19.57 -4.44
C ALA A 83 -1.58 -19.04 -3.01
N GLU A 84 -0.68 -19.66 -2.25
CA GLU A 84 -0.36 -19.24 -0.90
C GLU A 84 0.35 -17.87 -0.85
N GLU A 85 1.31 -17.64 -1.75
CA GLU A 85 2.02 -16.36 -1.88
C GLU A 85 1.05 -15.26 -2.29
N ARG A 86 0.18 -15.50 -3.27
CA ARG A 86 -0.88 -14.57 -3.67
C ARG A 86 -1.76 -14.17 -2.48
N THR A 87 -2.23 -15.16 -1.73
CA THR A 87 -3.10 -14.95 -0.57
C THR A 87 -2.40 -14.13 0.53
N ARG A 88 -1.14 -14.43 0.79
CA ARG A 88 -0.34 -13.70 1.80
C ARG A 88 -0.11 -12.26 1.39
N CYS A 89 0.31 -12.02 0.14
CA CYS A 89 0.53 -10.67 -0.38
C CYS A 89 -0.75 -9.84 -0.36
N ILE A 90 -1.87 -10.39 -0.84
CA ILE A 90 -3.16 -9.70 -0.81
C ILE A 90 -3.51 -9.27 0.62
N LYS A 91 -3.48 -10.20 1.57
CA LYS A 91 -3.81 -9.92 2.98
C LYS A 91 -2.91 -8.87 3.61
N SER A 92 -1.61 -8.88 3.31
CA SER A 92 -0.68 -7.91 3.88
C SER A 92 -0.90 -6.49 3.36
N ILE A 93 -1.35 -6.34 2.12
CA ILE A 93 -1.52 -5.06 1.44
C ILE A 93 -2.90 -4.45 1.70
N GLU A 94 -3.95 -5.25 1.77
CA GLU A 94 -5.33 -4.79 2.03
C GLU A 94 -5.47 -3.99 3.34
N TRP A 95 -4.57 -4.22 4.27
CA TRP A 95 -4.60 -3.56 5.57
C TRP A 95 -4.30 -2.06 5.52
N PHE A 96 -3.49 -1.59 4.55
CA PHE A 96 -3.06 -0.19 4.49
C PHE A 96 -3.73 0.59 3.35
N SER A 97 -3.29 0.37 2.15
CA SER A 97 -3.73 1.09 0.96
C SER A 97 -3.36 0.23 -0.25
N PRO A 98 -4.27 -0.66 -0.66
CA PRO A 98 -3.94 -1.64 -1.68
C PRO A 98 -3.60 -0.98 -3.00
N THR A 99 -2.43 -1.32 -3.55
CA THR A 99 -1.97 -0.95 -4.89
C THR A 99 -1.46 -2.17 -5.64
N TYR A 100 -1.55 -2.15 -6.95
CA TYR A 100 -1.03 -3.25 -7.78
C TYR A 100 0.50 -3.25 -7.80
N THR A 101 1.12 -2.09 -7.67
CA THR A 101 2.58 -1.97 -7.56
C THR A 101 3.10 -2.67 -6.31
N GLU A 102 2.46 -2.48 -5.15
CA GLU A 102 2.83 -3.18 -3.92
C GLU A 102 2.58 -4.67 -4.01
N LEU A 103 1.49 -5.09 -4.67
CA LEU A 103 1.20 -6.51 -4.89
C LEU A 103 2.28 -7.16 -5.76
N ALA A 104 2.68 -6.51 -6.84
CA ALA A 104 3.77 -6.99 -7.70
C ALA A 104 5.08 -7.12 -6.91
N ALA A 105 5.48 -6.09 -6.16
CA ALA A 105 6.69 -6.12 -5.36
C ALA A 105 6.68 -7.24 -4.30
N CYS A 106 5.55 -7.47 -3.63
CA CYS A 106 5.40 -8.56 -2.68
C CYS A 106 5.58 -9.94 -3.34
N LEU A 107 4.95 -10.16 -4.49
CA LEU A 107 5.03 -11.44 -5.22
C LEU A 107 6.44 -11.68 -5.79
N GLU A 108 7.11 -10.64 -6.29
CA GLU A 108 8.50 -10.70 -6.75
C GLU A 108 9.43 -11.09 -5.59
N MET A 109 9.28 -10.48 -4.42
CA MET A 109 10.07 -10.82 -3.24
C MET A 109 9.91 -12.29 -2.83
N TYR A 110 8.71 -12.84 -2.87
CA TYR A 110 8.50 -14.27 -2.62
C TYR A 110 9.17 -15.14 -3.67
N GLY A 111 9.10 -14.74 -4.94
CA GLY A 111 9.78 -15.41 -6.05
C GLY A 111 11.30 -15.47 -5.86
N ASP A 112 11.91 -14.38 -5.43
CA ASP A 112 13.36 -14.31 -5.19
C ASP A 112 13.79 -15.16 -3.99
N VAL A 113 13.02 -15.16 -2.90
CA VAL A 113 13.26 -16.05 -1.75
C VAL A 113 13.16 -17.52 -2.16
N ARG A 114 12.21 -17.89 -3.01
CA ARG A 114 12.07 -19.25 -3.52
C ARG A 114 13.29 -19.66 -4.34
N LYS A 115 13.70 -18.82 -5.30
CA LYS A 115 14.91 -19.05 -6.12
C LYS A 115 16.17 -19.18 -5.26
N ALA A 116 16.33 -18.34 -4.26
CA ALA A 116 17.46 -18.39 -3.33
C ALA A 116 17.52 -19.72 -2.56
N ARG A 117 16.36 -20.22 -2.12
CA ARG A 117 16.26 -21.53 -1.44
C ARG A 117 16.57 -22.70 -2.37
N GLU A 118 16.08 -22.67 -3.60
CA GLU A 118 16.36 -23.68 -4.63
C GLU A 118 17.86 -23.74 -4.93
N ASN A 119 18.50 -22.58 -5.10
CA ASN A 119 19.94 -22.48 -5.34
C ASN A 119 20.77 -22.99 -4.15
N ALA A 120 20.33 -22.72 -2.92
CA ALA A 120 20.99 -23.22 -1.72
C ALA A 120 20.85 -24.75 -1.55
N ALA A 121 19.73 -25.30 -1.98
CA ALA A 121 19.49 -26.75 -1.94
C ALA A 121 20.26 -27.53 -3.02
N THR A 122 20.77 -26.87 -4.08
CA THR A 122 21.53 -27.46 -5.18
C THR A 122 22.91 -26.81 -5.35
N PRO A 123 23.84 -26.94 -4.36
CA PRO A 123 25.09 -26.18 -4.34
C PRO A 123 26.10 -26.55 -5.43
N ASN A 124 25.86 -27.61 -6.21
CA ASN A 124 26.82 -28.17 -7.17
C ASN A 124 26.41 -28.09 -8.65
N LYS A 125 25.45 -27.23 -9.03
CA LYS A 125 25.15 -27.05 -10.44
C LYS A 125 26.08 -25.97 -11.02
N PRO A 126 27.09 -26.30 -11.88
CA PRO A 126 27.95 -25.29 -12.49
C PRO A 126 27.07 -24.35 -13.31
N GLN A 127 27.18 -23.08 -13.02
CA GLN A 127 26.58 -22.03 -13.84
C GLN A 127 27.32 -22.03 -15.18
N ARG A 128 26.63 -22.40 -16.25
CA ARG A 128 27.08 -22.23 -17.63
C ARG A 128 26.59 -20.91 -18.17
#